data_eb5382d54fd2794281ee7c96cfb8b94b
#
_entry.id   eb5382d54fd2794281ee7c96cfb8b94b
#
_cell.length_a   1.000
_cell.length_b   1.000
_cell.length_c   1.000
_cell.angle_alpha   90.00
_cell.angle_beta   90.00
_cell.angle_gamma   90.00
#
_symmetry.space_group_name_H-M   'P 1'
#
loop_
_entity.id
_entity.type
_entity.pdbx_description
1 polymer ?
#
loop_
_entity_poly.entity_id
_entity_poly.type
_entity_poly.pdbx_seq_one_letter_code
_entity_poly.pdbx_strand_id
1 'polypeptide(L)'
;MTSPSTSKASQVTIAILGGGSMGSAIARGLVTSGLCPASHISVADHNPSKLEALRSEVGVAISPKAKDILEASPDLCILAVKPQVLNNLIDEVGDALSGSLIVSIAAGVTLATLQEALGEGERIVRVMPNLPVAVRQGASAVAPGLWATENDVQLCLELFGALGSAAAMTEERLEVEGAVVGCAPAFFALLVDTLTRAAIDAGLPAAQARDLLNTTMGGVSSMLSQSQEHPRAYMERVTSPGGTTSAALHELEPLMAEGSFKAVEAALARACKLSQNG
;
A
#
# COMPACT_ATOMS: atom_id res chain seq x y z
N MET A 1 19.59 -19.44 -24.32
CA MET A 1 18.18 -19.00 -24.05
C MET A 1 17.74 -19.74 -22.82
N THR A 2 17.92 -19.12 -21.64
CA THR A 2 17.40 -19.64 -20.38
C THR A 2 15.90 -19.35 -20.37
N SER A 3 15.09 -20.40 -20.26
CA SER A 3 13.64 -20.28 -20.05
C SER A 3 13.40 -19.31 -18.87
N PRO A 4 12.45 -18.37 -18.95
CA PRO A 4 12.12 -17.55 -17.80
C PRO A 4 11.66 -18.51 -16.69
N SER A 5 12.32 -18.50 -15.55
CA SER A 5 11.88 -19.24 -14.37
C SER A 5 10.50 -18.67 -14.04
N THR A 6 9.47 -19.51 -14.13
CA THR A 6 8.11 -19.13 -13.76
C THR A 6 8.16 -18.69 -12.30
N SER A 7 7.87 -17.43 -12.02
CA SER A 7 7.85 -16.87 -10.68
C SER A 7 6.90 -17.72 -9.80
N LYS A 8 7.28 -17.99 -8.55
CA LYS A 8 6.39 -18.68 -7.60
C LYS A 8 5.07 -17.93 -7.44
N ALA A 9 5.11 -16.60 -7.42
CA ALA A 9 3.93 -15.76 -7.30
C ALA A 9 2.89 -15.95 -8.43
N SER A 10 3.32 -16.35 -9.63
CA SER A 10 2.40 -16.60 -10.75
C SER A 10 1.58 -17.89 -10.62
N GLN A 11 1.97 -18.79 -9.71
CA GLN A 11 1.30 -20.07 -9.50
C GLN A 11 0.42 -20.08 -8.25
N VAL A 12 0.55 -19.07 -7.39
CA VAL A 12 -0.13 -19.00 -6.09
C VAL A 12 -1.59 -18.60 -6.28
N THR A 13 -2.48 -19.32 -5.60
CA THR A 13 -3.89 -18.96 -5.49
C THR A 13 -4.09 -18.00 -4.32
N ILE A 14 -4.80 -16.90 -4.53
CA ILE A 14 -4.94 -15.79 -3.59
C ILE A 14 -6.41 -15.54 -3.27
N ALA A 15 -6.76 -15.62 -1.99
CA ALA A 15 -8.04 -15.12 -1.49
C ALA A 15 -7.84 -13.73 -0.86
N ILE A 16 -8.68 -12.76 -1.22
CA ILE A 16 -8.68 -11.43 -0.62
C ILE A 16 -9.99 -11.23 0.14
N LEU A 17 -9.90 -11.15 1.46
CA LEU A 17 -11.03 -10.92 2.35
C LEU A 17 -11.18 -9.42 2.60
N GLY A 18 -12.10 -8.80 1.87
CA GLY A 18 -12.37 -7.36 1.85
C GLY A 18 -12.12 -6.75 0.46
N GLY A 19 -13.20 -6.47 -0.28
CA GLY A 19 -13.21 -5.78 -1.58
C GLY A 19 -13.29 -4.26 -1.45
N GLY A 20 -12.77 -3.69 -0.35
CA GLY A 20 -12.67 -2.26 -0.15
C GLY A 20 -11.62 -1.61 -1.06
N SER A 21 -11.33 -0.32 -0.82
CA SER A 21 -10.38 0.43 -1.66
C SER A 21 -9.02 -0.25 -1.80
N MET A 22 -8.46 -0.79 -0.72
CA MET A 22 -7.14 -1.41 -0.74
C MET A 22 -7.19 -2.84 -1.32
N GLY A 23 -8.13 -3.70 -0.89
CA GLY A 23 -8.24 -5.06 -1.42
C GLY A 23 -8.53 -5.09 -2.92
N SER A 24 -9.44 -4.22 -3.40
CA SER A 24 -9.69 -4.05 -4.84
C SER A 24 -8.47 -3.52 -5.60
N ALA A 25 -7.71 -2.59 -4.99
CA ALA A 25 -6.48 -2.05 -5.59
C ALA A 25 -5.40 -3.14 -5.74
N ILE A 26 -5.24 -3.99 -4.71
CA ILE A 26 -4.31 -5.12 -4.76
C ILE A 26 -4.74 -6.13 -5.84
N ALA A 27 -6.00 -6.56 -5.84
CA ALA A 27 -6.52 -7.49 -6.85
C ALA A 27 -6.29 -6.98 -8.28
N ARG A 28 -6.69 -5.73 -8.53
CA ARG A 28 -6.50 -5.04 -9.82
C ARG A 28 -5.01 -4.97 -10.19
N GLY A 29 -4.18 -4.55 -9.28
CA GLY A 29 -2.75 -4.38 -9.51
C GLY A 29 -2.06 -5.70 -9.84
N LEU A 30 -2.35 -6.78 -9.13
CA LEU A 30 -1.79 -8.12 -9.37
C LEU A 30 -2.19 -8.66 -10.76
N VAL A 31 -3.45 -8.51 -11.15
CA VAL A 31 -3.90 -8.93 -12.49
C VAL A 31 -3.26 -8.08 -13.58
N THR A 32 -3.29 -6.74 -13.45
CA THR A 32 -2.79 -5.83 -14.49
C THR A 32 -1.26 -5.81 -14.58
N SER A 33 -0.55 -6.26 -13.55
CA SER A 33 0.91 -6.48 -13.63
C SER A 33 1.29 -7.68 -14.50
N GLY A 34 0.35 -8.60 -14.74
CA GLY A 34 0.60 -9.87 -15.40
C GLY A 34 1.28 -10.91 -14.51
N LEU A 35 1.50 -10.60 -13.22
CA LEU A 35 2.13 -11.53 -12.27
C LEU A 35 1.19 -12.67 -11.89
N CYS A 36 -0.07 -12.36 -11.58
CA CYS A 36 -1.08 -13.35 -11.20
C CYS A 36 -2.23 -13.34 -12.23
N PRO A 37 -2.60 -14.50 -12.81
CA PRO A 37 -3.78 -14.57 -13.65
C PRO A 37 -5.04 -14.32 -12.82
N ALA A 38 -6.05 -13.68 -13.40
CA ALA A 38 -7.31 -13.39 -12.72
C ALA A 38 -7.99 -14.63 -12.15
N SER A 39 -7.82 -15.80 -12.79
CA SER A 39 -8.36 -17.10 -12.34
C SER A 39 -7.73 -17.58 -11.01
N HIS A 40 -6.60 -17.03 -10.60
CA HIS A 40 -5.93 -17.38 -9.32
C HIS A 40 -6.34 -16.42 -8.20
N ILE A 41 -7.12 -15.40 -8.46
CA ILE A 41 -7.53 -14.41 -7.46
C ILE A 41 -9.03 -14.50 -7.22
N SER A 42 -9.40 -14.62 -5.95
CA SER A 42 -10.78 -14.54 -5.48
C SER A 42 -10.92 -13.45 -4.43
N VAL A 43 -12.04 -12.71 -4.48
CA VAL A 43 -12.29 -11.58 -3.58
C VAL A 43 -13.65 -11.74 -2.91
N ALA A 44 -13.69 -11.59 -1.59
CA ALA A 44 -14.93 -11.55 -0.82
C ALA A 44 -15.20 -10.16 -0.24
N ASP A 45 -16.43 -9.69 -0.37
CA ASP A 45 -16.94 -8.48 0.28
C ASP A 45 -18.46 -8.56 0.37
N HIS A 46 -19.07 -8.03 1.43
CA HIS A 46 -20.52 -8.01 1.57
C HIS A 46 -21.21 -6.97 0.67
N ASN A 47 -20.48 -6.16 -0.07
CA ASN A 47 -21.05 -5.21 -1.01
C ASN A 47 -21.02 -5.77 -2.45
N PRO A 48 -22.17 -6.27 -2.97
CA PRO A 48 -22.22 -6.89 -4.29
C PRO A 48 -21.83 -5.95 -5.42
N SER A 49 -22.17 -4.66 -5.31
CA SER A 49 -21.85 -3.68 -6.37
C SER A 49 -20.36 -3.47 -6.55
N LYS A 50 -19.59 -3.47 -5.44
CA LYS A 50 -18.12 -3.37 -5.49
C LYS A 50 -17.50 -4.61 -6.13
N LEU A 51 -17.98 -5.79 -5.73
CA LEU A 51 -17.51 -7.06 -6.26
C LEU A 51 -17.76 -7.16 -7.76
N GLU A 52 -18.95 -6.82 -8.20
CA GLU A 52 -19.33 -6.89 -9.61
C GLU A 52 -18.53 -5.89 -10.47
N ALA A 53 -18.28 -4.70 -9.97
CA ALA A 53 -17.40 -3.73 -10.62
C ALA A 53 -15.98 -4.29 -10.81
N LEU A 54 -15.43 -4.89 -9.76
CA LEU A 54 -14.08 -5.48 -9.80
C LEU A 54 -14.02 -6.68 -10.76
N ARG A 55 -15.02 -7.57 -10.72
CA ARG A 55 -15.13 -8.71 -11.64
C ARG A 55 -15.20 -8.24 -13.09
N SER A 56 -16.03 -7.23 -13.37
CA SER A 56 -16.17 -6.69 -14.73
C SER A 56 -14.90 -6.05 -15.25
N GLU A 57 -14.09 -5.46 -14.35
CA GLU A 57 -12.88 -4.75 -14.71
C GLU A 57 -11.69 -5.70 -14.94
N VAL A 58 -11.47 -6.66 -14.04
CA VAL A 58 -10.25 -7.50 -14.05
C VAL A 58 -10.51 -9.01 -14.10
N GLY A 59 -11.76 -9.46 -14.06
CA GLY A 59 -12.13 -10.86 -14.30
C GLY A 59 -11.86 -11.82 -13.12
N VAL A 60 -11.61 -11.32 -11.91
CA VAL A 60 -11.39 -12.15 -10.72
C VAL A 60 -12.67 -12.84 -10.25
N ALA A 61 -12.53 -13.99 -9.56
CA ALA A 61 -13.65 -14.63 -8.90
C ALA A 61 -14.12 -13.79 -7.69
N ILE A 62 -15.43 -13.78 -7.44
CA ILE A 62 -16.02 -13.00 -6.36
C ILE A 62 -17.03 -13.83 -5.56
N SER A 63 -17.15 -13.56 -4.26
CA SER A 63 -18.24 -14.06 -3.42
C SER A 63 -18.66 -13.02 -2.37
N PRO A 64 -19.94 -12.96 -2.00
CA PRO A 64 -20.40 -12.15 -0.87
C PRO A 64 -19.97 -12.74 0.49
N LYS A 65 -19.50 -14.00 0.54
CA LYS A 65 -19.09 -14.70 1.75
C LYS A 65 -17.63 -15.09 1.67
N ALA A 66 -16.88 -14.79 2.75
CA ALA A 66 -15.48 -15.16 2.86
C ALA A 66 -15.28 -16.70 2.81
N LYS A 67 -16.14 -17.46 3.47
CA LYS A 67 -16.08 -18.94 3.49
C LYS A 67 -16.07 -19.56 2.10
N ASP A 68 -16.89 -19.04 1.17
CA ASP A 68 -17.01 -19.64 -0.16
C ASP A 68 -15.68 -19.61 -0.94
N ILE A 69 -14.90 -18.53 -0.79
CA ILE A 69 -13.61 -18.43 -1.48
C ILE A 69 -12.46 -19.16 -0.75
N LEU A 70 -12.66 -19.49 0.52
CA LEU A 70 -11.70 -20.26 1.31
C LEU A 70 -11.88 -21.79 1.14
N GLU A 71 -13.04 -22.25 0.66
CA GLU A 71 -13.28 -23.69 0.35
C GLU A 71 -12.29 -24.23 -0.69
N ALA A 72 -11.74 -23.35 -1.55
CA ALA A 72 -10.72 -23.71 -2.52
C ALA A 72 -9.32 -23.92 -1.91
N SER A 73 -9.16 -23.73 -0.59
CA SER A 73 -7.89 -23.82 0.13
C SER A 73 -6.78 -22.98 -0.54
N PRO A 74 -6.90 -21.65 -0.58
CA PRO A 74 -5.94 -20.80 -1.25
C PRO A 74 -4.55 -20.87 -0.58
N ASP A 75 -3.49 -20.75 -1.36
CA ASP A 75 -2.11 -20.75 -0.87
C ASP A 75 -1.83 -19.52 0.01
N LEU A 76 -2.50 -18.39 -0.29
CA LEU A 76 -2.33 -17.12 0.40
C LEU A 76 -3.68 -16.42 0.61
N CYS A 77 -3.90 -15.91 1.82
CA CYS A 77 -5.09 -15.15 2.18
C CYS A 77 -4.71 -13.73 2.63
N ILE A 78 -5.24 -12.71 1.95
CA ILE A 78 -5.04 -11.30 2.32
C ILE A 78 -6.23 -10.82 3.15
N LEU A 79 -5.99 -10.46 4.40
CA LEU A 79 -6.98 -9.83 5.29
C LEU A 79 -6.99 -8.31 5.00
N ALA A 80 -7.94 -7.90 4.15
CA ALA A 80 -8.06 -6.53 3.62
C ALA A 80 -9.28 -5.79 4.19
N VAL A 81 -9.76 -6.21 5.35
CA VAL A 81 -10.85 -5.56 6.08
C VAL A 81 -10.34 -4.47 7.02
N LYS A 82 -11.25 -3.62 7.49
CA LYS A 82 -10.92 -2.62 8.51
C LYS A 82 -10.59 -3.31 9.85
N PRO A 83 -9.67 -2.76 10.66
CA PRO A 83 -9.31 -3.33 11.96
C PRO A 83 -10.51 -3.68 12.84
N GLN A 84 -11.54 -2.82 12.88
CA GLN A 84 -12.73 -2.97 13.71
C GLN A 84 -13.60 -4.20 13.38
N VAL A 85 -13.44 -4.77 12.19
CA VAL A 85 -14.21 -5.96 11.78
C VAL A 85 -13.35 -7.22 11.66
N LEU A 86 -12.03 -7.07 11.88
CA LEU A 86 -11.08 -8.15 11.68
C LEU A 86 -11.33 -9.33 12.64
N ASN A 87 -11.56 -9.08 13.92
CA ASN A 87 -11.82 -10.12 14.91
C ASN A 87 -13.08 -10.90 14.54
N ASN A 88 -14.17 -10.22 14.17
CA ASN A 88 -15.40 -10.91 13.75
C ASN A 88 -15.17 -11.77 12.49
N LEU A 89 -14.33 -11.29 11.55
CA LEU A 89 -13.96 -12.08 10.38
C LEU A 89 -13.15 -13.31 10.77
N ILE A 90 -12.17 -13.18 11.65
CA ILE A 90 -11.35 -14.30 12.13
C ILE A 90 -12.22 -15.32 12.87
N ASP A 91 -13.14 -14.87 13.73
CA ASP A 91 -14.11 -15.74 14.42
C ASP A 91 -15.00 -16.52 13.43
N GLU A 92 -15.34 -15.89 12.30
CA GLU A 92 -16.15 -16.54 11.27
C GLU A 92 -15.35 -17.58 10.46
N VAL A 93 -14.10 -17.28 10.08
CA VAL A 93 -13.36 -18.05 9.07
C VAL A 93 -12.03 -18.61 9.54
N GLY A 94 -11.64 -18.44 10.82
CA GLY A 94 -10.30 -18.77 11.32
C GLY A 94 -9.83 -20.18 10.97
N ASP A 95 -10.67 -21.17 11.20
CA ASP A 95 -10.34 -22.58 10.86
C ASP A 95 -10.09 -22.78 9.36
N ALA A 96 -10.76 -22.02 8.50
CA ALA A 96 -10.61 -22.12 7.05
C ALA A 96 -9.35 -21.41 6.52
N LEU A 97 -8.66 -20.63 7.35
CA LEU A 97 -7.38 -19.98 7.01
C LEU A 97 -6.18 -20.90 7.24
N SER A 98 -6.37 -21.98 8.02
CA SER A 98 -5.27 -22.89 8.36
C SER A 98 -4.63 -23.51 7.13
N GLY A 99 -3.29 -23.49 7.11
CA GLY A 99 -2.49 -23.94 5.97
C GLY A 99 -2.19 -22.88 4.92
N SER A 100 -2.96 -21.79 4.85
CA SER A 100 -2.64 -20.64 3.99
C SER A 100 -1.53 -19.77 4.59
N LEU A 101 -0.81 -19.03 3.75
CA LEU A 101 -0.06 -17.87 4.23
C LEU A 101 -1.03 -16.71 4.49
N ILE A 102 -1.08 -16.21 5.71
CA ILE A 102 -1.99 -15.14 6.10
C ILE A 102 -1.24 -13.81 6.00
N VAL A 103 -1.74 -12.92 5.14
CA VAL A 103 -1.19 -11.58 4.94
C VAL A 103 -2.18 -10.54 5.47
N SER A 104 -1.84 -9.87 6.55
CA SER A 104 -2.68 -8.79 7.09
C SER A 104 -2.21 -7.43 6.60
N ILE A 105 -3.13 -6.65 6.05
CA ILE A 105 -2.90 -5.23 5.70
C ILE A 105 -3.67 -4.27 6.63
N ALA A 106 -4.14 -4.77 7.76
CA ALA A 106 -4.91 -3.99 8.73
C ALA A 106 -3.98 -3.08 9.54
N ALA A 107 -4.17 -1.76 9.40
CA ALA A 107 -3.38 -0.78 10.14
C ALA A 107 -3.69 -0.84 11.65
N GLY A 108 -2.65 -0.80 12.49
CA GLY A 108 -2.78 -0.81 13.95
C GLY A 108 -3.07 -2.18 14.57
N VAL A 109 -3.14 -3.27 13.77
CA VAL A 109 -3.25 -4.64 14.30
C VAL A 109 -1.87 -5.29 14.27
N THR A 110 -1.35 -5.66 15.44
CA THR A 110 0.00 -6.21 15.59
C THR A 110 0.09 -7.68 15.20
N LEU A 111 1.30 -8.15 14.91
CA LEU A 111 1.57 -9.60 14.72
C LEU A 111 1.19 -10.42 15.95
N ALA A 112 1.42 -9.87 17.14
CA ALA A 112 1.03 -10.53 18.38
C ALA A 112 -0.50 -10.70 18.49
N THR A 113 -1.26 -9.65 18.20
CA THR A 113 -2.74 -9.70 18.19
C THR A 113 -3.26 -10.70 17.13
N LEU A 114 -2.66 -10.68 15.94
CA LEU A 114 -3.03 -11.64 14.89
C LEU A 114 -2.71 -13.09 15.28
N GLN A 115 -1.55 -13.32 15.89
CA GLN A 115 -1.14 -14.67 16.32
C GLN A 115 -2.04 -15.20 17.45
N GLU A 116 -2.44 -14.32 18.39
CA GLU A 116 -3.39 -14.67 19.45
C GLU A 116 -4.77 -15.06 18.87
N ALA A 117 -5.25 -14.30 17.88
CA ALA A 117 -6.56 -14.55 17.28
C ALA A 117 -6.60 -15.75 16.35
N LEU A 118 -5.51 -16.04 15.61
CA LEU A 118 -5.45 -17.08 14.59
C LEU A 118 -4.90 -18.43 15.12
N GLY A 119 -4.17 -18.40 16.23
CA GLY A 119 -3.57 -19.58 16.83
C GLY A 119 -2.06 -19.73 16.59
N GLU A 120 -1.44 -20.56 17.42
CA GLU A 120 0.00 -20.84 17.34
C GLU A 120 0.30 -21.68 16.09
N GLY A 121 1.43 -21.40 15.43
CA GLY A 121 1.88 -22.12 14.25
C GLY A 121 1.39 -21.52 12.92
N GLU A 122 0.42 -20.61 12.94
CA GLU A 122 -0.05 -19.96 11.70
C GLU A 122 1.00 -19.01 11.12
N ARG A 123 1.19 -19.10 9.79
CA ARG A 123 2.18 -18.30 9.05
C ARG A 123 1.56 -16.95 8.72
N ILE A 124 1.99 -15.92 9.45
CA ILE A 124 1.44 -14.57 9.33
C ILE A 124 2.53 -13.61 8.85
N VAL A 125 2.18 -12.78 7.88
CA VAL A 125 3.01 -11.65 7.43
C VAL A 125 2.16 -10.38 7.50
N ARG A 126 2.68 -9.33 8.13
CA ARG A 126 2.06 -8.00 8.02
C ARG A 126 2.62 -7.27 6.81
N VAL A 127 1.73 -6.66 6.05
CA VAL A 127 2.13 -5.78 4.96
C VAL A 127 1.42 -4.44 5.14
N MET A 128 2.17 -3.35 5.00
CA MET A 128 1.63 -1.99 5.01
C MET A 128 1.78 -1.39 3.61
N PRO A 129 0.79 -1.57 2.73
CA PRO A 129 0.76 -0.92 1.43
C PRO A 129 0.17 0.48 1.52
N ASN A 130 0.52 1.35 0.58
CA ASN A 130 -0.16 2.63 0.41
C ASN A 130 -1.06 2.65 -0.84
N LEU A 131 -1.97 3.62 -0.95
CA LEU A 131 -3.00 3.64 -1.99
C LEU A 131 -2.48 3.64 -3.44
N PRO A 132 -1.31 4.22 -3.80
CA PRO A 132 -0.77 4.13 -5.15
C PRO A 132 -0.49 2.72 -5.69
N VAL A 133 -0.63 1.64 -4.90
CA VAL A 133 -0.66 0.24 -5.40
C VAL A 133 -1.72 0.06 -6.49
N ALA A 134 -2.79 0.85 -6.46
CA ALA A 134 -3.86 0.83 -7.49
C ALA A 134 -3.35 1.13 -8.90
N VAL A 135 -2.28 1.90 -9.02
CA VAL A 135 -1.62 2.26 -10.29
C VAL A 135 -0.22 1.66 -10.41
N ARG A 136 0.10 0.66 -9.60
CA ARG A 136 1.40 -0.03 -9.53
C ARG A 136 2.60 0.89 -9.25
N GLN A 137 2.37 1.90 -8.46
CA GLN A 137 3.38 2.85 -7.97
C GLN A 137 3.29 3.01 -6.45
N GLY A 138 2.85 1.95 -5.78
CA GLY A 138 2.78 1.89 -4.34
C GLY A 138 4.13 1.63 -3.70
N ALA A 139 4.19 1.87 -2.40
CA ALA A 139 5.26 1.40 -1.53
C ALA A 139 4.63 0.52 -0.45
N SER A 140 5.30 -0.59 -0.13
CA SER A 140 4.79 -1.57 0.83
C SER A 140 5.91 -2.03 1.76
N ALA A 141 5.66 -1.96 3.07
CA ALA A 141 6.50 -2.59 4.08
C ALA A 141 6.03 -4.02 4.33
N VAL A 142 6.95 -4.96 4.55
CA VAL A 142 6.68 -6.37 4.81
C VAL A 142 7.36 -6.80 6.10
N ALA A 143 6.61 -7.21 7.10
CA ALA A 143 7.12 -7.69 8.39
C ALA A 143 6.64 -9.13 8.67
N PRO A 144 7.57 -10.09 8.83
CA PRO A 144 7.22 -11.48 9.14
C PRO A 144 6.78 -11.65 10.58
N GLY A 145 5.79 -12.51 10.81
CA GLY A 145 5.47 -13.06 12.12
C GLY A 145 6.39 -14.21 12.49
N LEU A 146 6.17 -14.75 13.68
CA LEU A 146 7.06 -15.75 14.29
C LEU A 146 7.20 -17.04 13.46
N TRP A 147 6.13 -17.47 12.80
CA TRP A 147 6.07 -18.73 12.04
C TRP A 147 6.19 -18.52 10.53
N ALA A 148 6.33 -17.26 10.07
CA ALA A 148 6.56 -16.96 8.66
C ALA A 148 7.97 -17.39 8.26
N THR A 149 8.07 -18.06 7.12
CA THR A 149 9.35 -18.50 6.55
C THR A 149 9.96 -17.42 5.66
N GLU A 150 11.26 -17.55 5.34
CA GLU A 150 11.91 -16.68 4.34
C GLU A 150 11.19 -16.75 2.97
N ASN A 151 10.67 -17.91 2.58
CA ASN A 151 9.90 -18.06 1.34
C ASN A 151 8.58 -17.27 1.39
N ASP A 152 7.93 -17.20 2.53
CA ASP A 152 6.70 -16.41 2.70
C ASP A 152 6.98 -14.91 2.56
N VAL A 153 8.11 -14.46 3.14
CA VAL A 153 8.56 -13.06 2.98
C VAL A 153 8.88 -12.74 1.52
N GLN A 154 9.63 -13.62 0.85
CA GLN A 154 9.98 -13.45 -0.56
C GLN A 154 8.73 -13.42 -1.46
N LEU A 155 7.75 -14.28 -1.20
CA LEU A 155 6.47 -14.27 -1.91
C LEU A 155 5.74 -12.93 -1.73
N CYS A 156 5.67 -12.42 -0.51
CA CYS A 156 5.08 -11.10 -0.24
C CYS A 156 5.84 -9.96 -0.95
N LEU A 157 7.18 -9.99 -0.90
CA LEU A 157 8.01 -9.00 -1.59
C LEU A 157 7.79 -9.04 -3.11
N GLU A 158 7.62 -10.21 -3.70
CA GLU A 158 7.35 -10.37 -5.12
C GLU A 158 5.95 -9.86 -5.49
N LEU A 159 4.92 -10.25 -4.73
CA LEU A 159 3.53 -9.84 -4.96
C LEU A 159 3.37 -8.31 -4.83
N PHE A 160 3.84 -7.75 -3.73
CA PHE A 160 3.71 -6.30 -3.48
C PHE A 160 4.71 -5.47 -4.29
N GLY A 161 5.87 -6.04 -4.65
CA GLY A 161 6.83 -5.45 -5.59
C GLY A 161 6.25 -5.25 -6.99
N ALA A 162 5.36 -6.14 -7.44
CA ALA A 162 4.63 -5.96 -8.70
C ALA A 162 3.63 -4.79 -8.68
N LEU A 163 3.28 -4.30 -7.48
CA LEU A 163 2.40 -3.15 -7.25
C LEU A 163 3.18 -1.84 -7.06
N GLY A 164 4.51 -1.86 -7.21
CA GLY A 164 5.40 -0.73 -7.04
C GLY A 164 6.73 -1.15 -6.43
N SER A 165 6.98 -0.79 -5.18
CA SER A 165 8.14 -1.23 -4.41
C SER A 165 7.72 -1.94 -3.12
N ALA A 166 8.51 -2.93 -2.69
CA ALA A 166 8.29 -3.61 -1.43
C ALA A 166 9.63 -3.80 -0.70
N ALA A 167 9.64 -3.65 0.63
CA ALA A 167 10.82 -3.82 1.45
C ALA A 167 10.50 -4.59 2.73
N ALA A 168 11.33 -5.60 3.05
CA ALA A 168 11.25 -6.31 4.32
C ALA A 168 11.81 -5.46 5.45
N MET A 169 11.13 -5.46 6.59
CA MET A 169 11.56 -4.75 7.78
C MET A 169 10.98 -5.37 9.06
N THR A 170 11.41 -4.89 10.22
CA THR A 170 10.81 -5.29 11.50
C THR A 170 9.43 -4.64 11.67
N GLU A 171 8.59 -5.21 12.53
CA GLU A 171 7.26 -4.67 12.79
C GLU A 171 7.30 -3.22 13.33
N GLU A 172 8.28 -2.88 14.18
CA GLU A 172 8.44 -1.52 14.68
C GLU A 172 8.73 -0.51 13.56
N ARG A 173 9.53 -0.91 12.56
CA ARG A 173 9.81 -0.07 11.39
C ARG A 173 8.60 0.04 10.46
N LEU A 174 7.80 -1.02 10.35
CA LEU A 174 6.56 -1.01 9.58
C LEU A 174 5.56 0.02 10.14
N GLU A 175 5.48 0.18 11.48
CA GLU A 175 4.65 1.23 12.08
C GLU A 175 5.11 2.66 11.69
N VAL A 176 6.44 2.88 11.68
CA VAL A 176 7.01 4.15 11.23
C VAL A 176 6.76 4.38 9.73
N GLU A 177 6.95 3.33 8.92
CA GLU A 177 6.66 3.39 7.48
C GLU A 177 5.19 3.76 7.23
N GLY A 178 4.25 3.11 7.93
CA GLY A 178 2.82 3.42 7.83
C GLY A 178 2.48 4.87 8.16
N ALA A 179 3.13 5.44 9.18
CA ALA A 179 2.94 6.84 9.57
C ALA A 179 3.55 7.82 8.55
N VAL A 180 4.64 7.45 7.88
CA VAL A 180 5.34 8.30 6.92
C VAL A 180 4.86 8.02 5.50
N VAL A 181 5.12 6.81 5.00
CA VAL A 181 4.91 6.44 3.60
C VAL A 181 3.44 6.07 3.33
N GLY A 182 2.77 5.46 4.31
CA GLY A 182 1.34 5.19 4.26
C GLY A 182 0.50 6.47 4.18
N CYS A 183 0.91 7.54 4.88
CA CYS A 183 0.24 8.84 4.87
C CYS A 183 0.71 9.77 3.73
N ALA A 184 1.91 9.55 3.18
CA ALA A 184 2.51 10.42 2.16
C ALA A 184 1.62 10.73 0.95
N PRO A 185 0.79 9.81 0.42
CA PRO A 185 -0.12 10.15 -0.68
C PRO A 185 -1.03 11.34 -0.39
N ALA A 186 -1.52 11.46 0.85
CA ALA A 186 -2.33 12.60 1.26
C ALA A 186 -1.49 13.89 1.38
N PHE A 187 -0.23 13.80 1.84
CA PHE A 187 0.67 14.94 1.94
C PHE A 187 1.03 15.49 0.56
N PHE A 188 1.32 14.60 -0.39
CA PHE A 188 1.60 14.99 -1.78
C PHE A 188 0.36 15.58 -2.47
N ALA A 189 -0.83 15.02 -2.24
CA ALA A 189 -2.07 15.58 -2.75
C ALA A 189 -2.34 16.98 -2.16
N LEU A 190 -2.07 17.21 -0.87
CA LEU A 190 -2.17 18.51 -0.22
C LEU A 190 -1.20 19.52 -0.83
N LEU A 191 0.04 19.11 -1.14
CA LEU A 191 1.02 19.98 -1.79
C LEU A 191 0.53 20.41 -3.19
N VAL A 192 0.01 19.47 -3.99
CA VAL A 192 -0.57 19.80 -5.31
C VAL A 192 -1.75 20.74 -5.17
N ASP A 193 -2.66 20.50 -4.22
CA ASP A 193 -3.83 21.36 -3.99
C ASP A 193 -3.41 22.79 -3.59
N THR A 194 -2.48 22.92 -2.63
CA THR A 194 -2.03 24.23 -2.16
C THR A 194 -1.30 25.03 -3.23
N LEU A 195 -0.40 24.39 -4.01
CA LEU A 195 0.26 25.02 -5.14
C LEU A 195 -0.72 25.37 -6.26
N THR A 196 -1.74 24.54 -6.51
CA THR A 196 -2.79 24.84 -7.49
C THR A 196 -3.55 26.11 -7.10
N ARG A 197 -3.93 26.25 -5.83
CA ARG A 197 -4.61 27.47 -5.35
C ARG A 197 -3.73 28.70 -5.49
N ALA A 198 -2.48 28.61 -5.10
CA ALA A 198 -1.53 29.73 -5.28
C ALA A 198 -1.33 30.10 -6.76
N ALA A 199 -1.28 29.11 -7.65
CA ALA A 199 -1.19 29.33 -9.09
C ALA A 199 -2.43 30.04 -9.68
N ILE A 200 -3.62 29.71 -9.17
CA ILE A 200 -4.88 30.37 -9.55
C ILE A 200 -4.85 31.86 -9.12
N ASP A 201 -4.44 32.12 -7.88
CA ASP A 201 -4.30 33.50 -7.38
C ASP A 201 -3.28 34.30 -8.17
N ALA A 202 -2.26 33.64 -8.73
CA ALA A 202 -1.27 34.22 -9.62
C ALA A 202 -1.74 34.34 -11.10
N GLY A 203 -2.96 33.88 -11.45
CA GLY A 203 -3.58 34.06 -12.75
C GLY A 203 -3.56 32.83 -13.68
N LEU A 204 -3.13 31.65 -13.22
CA LEU A 204 -3.23 30.43 -14.02
C LEU A 204 -4.65 29.82 -13.96
N PRO A 205 -5.19 29.32 -15.09
CA PRO A 205 -6.45 28.55 -15.06
C PRO A 205 -6.34 27.29 -14.21
N ALA A 206 -7.34 27.02 -13.38
CA ALA A 206 -7.33 25.94 -12.39
C ALA A 206 -7.01 24.55 -12.96
N ALA A 207 -7.62 24.18 -14.09
CA ALA A 207 -7.38 22.89 -14.74
C ALA A 207 -5.93 22.77 -15.21
N GLN A 208 -5.40 23.79 -15.88
CA GLN A 208 -4.02 23.81 -16.36
C GLN A 208 -3.01 23.74 -15.21
N ALA A 209 -3.23 24.53 -14.16
CA ALA A 209 -2.35 24.51 -12.98
C ALA A 209 -2.27 23.11 -12.37
N ARG A 210 -3.41 22.45 -12.18
CA ARG A 210 -3.46 21.09 -11.61
C ARG A 210 -2.76 20.06 -12.48
N ASP A 211 -3.04 20.07 -13.79
CA ASP A 211 -2.48 19.08 -14.73
C ASP A 211 -0.96 19.22 -14.84
N LEU A 212 -0.46 20.47 -14.91
CA LEU A 212 0.97 20.74 -14.97
C LEU A 212 1.69 20.36 -13.68
N LEU A 213 1.10 20.62 -12.51
CA LEU A 213 1.65 20.25 -11.21
C LEU A 213 1.68 18.73 -11.02
N ASN A 214 0.63 18.00 -11.39
CA ASN A 214 0.61 16.54 -11.34
C ASN A 214 1.70 15.94 -12.24
N THR A 215 1.83 16.44 -13.46
CA THR A 215 2.88 15.99 -14.40
C THR A 215 4.27 16.26 -13.84
N THR A 216 4.48 17.45 -13.28
CA THR A 216 5.78 17.84 -12.68
C THR A 216 6.12 16.95 -11.49
N MET A 217 5.16 16.68 -10.60
CA MET A 217 5.37 15.80 -9.44
C MET A 217 5.79 14.37 -9.87
N GLY A 218 5.10 13.80 -10.85
CA GLY A 218 5.45 12.49 -11.42
C GLY A 218 6.85 12.48 -12.05
N GLY A 219 7.20 13.55 -12.76
CA GLY A 219 8.53 13.75 -13.35
C GLY A 219 9.63 13.84 -12.30
N VAL A 220 9.45 14.60 -11.24
CA VAL A 220 10.42 14.72 -10.14
C VAL A 220 10.60 13.37 -9.43
N SER A 221 9.52 12.67 -9.11
CA SER A 221 9.58 11.33 -8.52
C SER A 221 10.38 10.36 -9.39
N SER A 222 10.10 10.34 -10.70
CA SER A 222 10.81 9.49 -11.66
C SER A 222 12.29 9.82 -11.74
N MET A 223 12.65 11.11 -11.78
CA MET A 223 14.05 11.55 -11.83
C MET A 223 14.82 11.15 -10.58
N LEU A 224 14.28 11.36 -9.39
CA LEU A 224 14.91 10.98 -8.13
C LEU A 224 15.10 9.46 -8.02
N SER A 225 14.10 8.68 -8.46
CA SER A 225 14.18 7.21 -8.45
C SER A 225 15.23 6.66 -9.43
N GLN A 226 15.39 7.26 -10.61
CA GLN A 226 16.34 6.82 -11.63
C GLN A 226 17.77 7.24 -11.31
N SER A 227 17.98 8.47 -10.84
CA SER A 227 19.30 9.02 -10.60
C SER A 227 19.94 8.53 -9.30
N GLN A 228 19.15 8.07 -8.34
CA GLN A 228 19.57 7.81 -6.95
C GLN A 228 20.22 9.05 -6.29
N GLU A 229 19.98 10.23 -6.85
CA GLU A 229 20.50 11.49 -6.37
C GLU A 229 19.82 11.89 -5.06
N HIS A 230 20.59 12.44 -4.13
CA HIS A 230 20.00 12.97 -2.91
C HIS A 230 19.08 14.17 -3.24
N PRO A 231 17.86 14.25 -2.65
CA PRO A 231 16.91 15.31 -2.95
C PRO A 231 17.49 16.73 -2.86
N ARG A 232 18.43 16.99 -1.94
CA ARG A 232 19.13 18.29 -1.83
C ARG A 232 19.95 18.61 -3.08
N ALA A 233 20.71 17.65 -3.61
CA ALA A 233 21.49 17.85 -4.83
C ALA A 233 20.57 18.12 -6.02
N TYR A 234 19.43 17.42 -6.11
CA TYR A 234 18.41 17.72 -7.13
C TYR A 234 17.89 19.17 -6.99
N MET A 235 17.56 19.61 -5.77
CA MET A 235 17.08 20.97 -5.52
C MET A 235 18.14 22.02 -5.93
N GLU A 236 19.40 21.82 -5.57
CA GLU A 236 20.52 22.70 -5.96
C GLU A 236 20.65 22.81 -7.48
N ARG A 237 20.51 21.71 -8.21
CA ARG A 237 20.60 21.67 -9.67
C ARG A 237 19.51 22.50 -10.36
N VAL A 238 18.32 22.57 -9.79
CA VAL A 238 17.19 23.35 -10.35
C VAL A 238 17.06 24.75 -9.75
N THR A 239 18.02 25.16 -8.90
CA THR A 239 18.00 26.43 -8.18
C THR A 239 19.21 27.26 -8.58
N SER A 240 19.01 28.20 -9.52
CA SER A 240 20.07 29.16 -9.88
C SER A 240 20.23 30.23 -8.80
N PRO A 241 21.47 30.73 -8.55
CA PRO A 241 21.72 31.80 -7.59
C PRO A 241 20.88 33.03 -7.90
N GLY A 242 20.09 33.52 -6.93
CA GLY A 242 19.22 34.69 -7.09
C GLY A 242 18.00 34.46 -7.99
N GLY A 243 17.74 33.19 -8.41
CA GLY A 243 16.61 32.85 -9.27
C GLY A 243 15.29 32.76 -8.52
N THR A 244 14.20 32.61 -9.28
CA THR A 244 12.83 32.48 -8.74
C THR A 244 12.67 31.28 -7.81
N THR A 245 13.28 30.13 -8.16
CA THR A 245 13.27 28.91 -7.33
C THR A 245 13.94 29.14 -5.98
N SER A 246 15.08 29.87 -5.96
CA SER A 246 15.79 30.20 -4.71
C SER A 246 14.92 31.04 -3.79
N ALA A 247 14.28 32.10 -4.33
CA ALA A 247 13.39 32.95 -3.55
C ALA A 247 12.18 32.16 -2.99
N ALA A 248 11.57 31.31 -3.82
CA ALA A 248 10.42 30.51 -3.40
C ALA A 248 10.78 29.47 -2.32
N LEU A 249 11.93 28.78 -2.45
CA LEU A 249 12.38 27.80 -1.46
C LEU A 249 12.70 28.46 -0.12
N HIS A 250 13.23 29.69 -0.11
CA HIS A 250 13.48 30.43 1.13
C HIS A 250 12.21 30.57 1.99
N GLU A 251 11.07 30.79 1.37
CA GLU A 251 9.78 30.90 2.07
C GLU A 251 9.16 29.52 2.40
N LEU A 252 9.28 28.56 1.48
CA LEU A 252 8.56 27.29 1.59
C LEU A 252 9.28 26.27 2.50
N GLU A 253 10.61 26.21 2.46
CA GLU A 253 11.39 25.16 3.14
C GLU A 253 11.20 25.15 4.66
N PRO A 254 11.22 26.27 5.39
CA PRO A 254 11.02 26.27 6.83
C PRO A 254 9.66 25.70 7.23
N LEU A 255 8.61 26.08 6.49
CA LEU A 255 7.24 25.62 6.73
C LEU A 255 7.08 24.13 6.46
N MET A 256 7.65 23.65 5.36
CA MET A 256 7.62 22.23 5.00
C MET A 256 8.41 21.37 5.99
N ALA A 257 9.58 21.84 6.42
CA ALA A 257 10.38 21.12 7.41
C ALA A 257 9.61 20.99 8.74
N GLU A 258 9.15 22.09 9.32
CA GLU A 258 8.39 22.08 10.57
C GLU A 258 7.10 21.25 10.46
N GLY A 259 6.34 21.44 9.38
CA GLY A 259 5.08 20.76 9.13
C GLY A 259 5.27 19.24 8.98
N SER A 260 6.31 18.80 8.29
CA SER A 260 6.60 17.38 8.07
C SER A 260 6.92 16.64 9.38
N PHE A 261 7.78 17.22 10.24
CA PHE A 261 8.08 16.61 11.54
C PHE A 261 6.82 16.50 12.41
N LYS A 262 6.03 17.56 12.52
CA LYS A 262 4.78 17.56 13.29
C LYS A 262 3.74 16.58 12.74
N ALA A 263 3.63 16.45 11.42
CA ALA A 263 2.70 15.51 10.79
C ALA A 263 3.05 14.06 11.09
N VAL A 264 4.33 13.69 11.00
CA VAL A 264 4.82 12.35 11.32
C VAL A 264 4.60 12.03 12.80
N GLU A 265 4.95 12.95 13.71
CA GLU A 265 4.73 12.79 15.14
C GLU A 265 3.24 12.55 15.47
N ALA A 266 2.36 13.35 14.88
CA ALA A 266 0.91 13.19 15.07
C ALA A 266 0.39 11.85 14.52
N ALA A 267 0.90 11.39 13.36
CA ALA A 267 0.54 10.11 12.77
C ALA A 267 0.98 8.94 13.66
N LEU A 268 2.22 8.95 14.15
CA LEU A 268 2.74 7.94 15.08
C LEU A 268 1.96 7.90 16.40
N ALA A 269 1.67 9.06 16.99
CA ALA A 269 0.86 9.14 18.20
C ALA A 269 -0.55 8.56 17.98
N ARG A 270 -1.14 8.75 16.81
CA ARG A 270 -2.44 8.17 16.46
C ARG A 270 -2.37 6.67 16.24
N ALA A 271 -1.35 6.18 15.53
CA ALA A 271 -1.12 4.75 15.30
C ALA A 271 -0.99 4.00 16.63
N CYS A 272 -0.19 4.52 17.56
CA CYS A 272 -0.04 3.96 18.91
C CYS A 272 -1.38 3.86 19.67
N LYS A 273 -2.23 4.88 19.59
CA LYS A 273 -3.57 4.83 20.20
C LYS A 273 -4.51 3.82 19.54
N LEU A 274 -4.35 3.56 18.26
CA LEU A 274 -5.17 2.56 17.55
C LEU A 274 -4.76 1.14 17.95
N SER A 275 -3.46 0.87 18.06
CA SER A 275 -2.96 -0.45 18.49
C SER A 275 -3.26 -0.80 19.95
N GLN A 276 -3.52 0.20 20.81
CA GLN A 276 -3.92 -0.02 22.22
C GLN A 276 -5.42 -0.30 22.38
N ASN A 277 -6.24 0.03 21.40
CA ASN A 277 -7.70 -0.09 21.46
C ASN A 277 -8.26 -1.18 20.50
N GLY A 278 -7.40 -1.91 19.83
CA GLY A 278 -7.74 -3.05 18.97
C GLY A 278 -7.30 -4.36 19.61
#